data_bb54bfe117cc5e2e8adaaab2821b237f
#
_entry.id   bb54bfe117cc5e2e8adaaab2821b237f
#
_cell.length_a   1.000
_cell.length_b   1.000
_cell.length_c   1.000
_cell.angle_alpha   90.00
_cell.angle_beta   90.00
_cell.angle_gamma   90.00
#
_symmetry.space_group_name_H-M   'P 1'
#
loop_
_entity.id
_entity.type
_entity.pdbx_description
1 polymer ?
#
loop_
_entity_poly.entity_id
_entity_poly.type
_entity_poly.pdbx_seq_one_letter_code
_entity_poly.pdbx_strand_id
1 'polypeptide(L)'
;MISNDQKNLNSGFGAKSEPSEILGGINLSGKTAIVTGGYSGIGIETTRALSEAGASVIIPARRPEEAILALDGIISKDHVFEMDLSDLESIKRFTNLVKNNLSLNILINNAGIMACPESKTSNGWDLQFAVNHIGHFVLTHELIDFMDQSNGARVINLSSTAHKFSGMCWDDIHFMNSYDKWVSYGQSKTATSLFSIELDRRFKEKNIRSFAVHPGGIFTPLQRHLQQEEMVAMGWLKADGSLSELAKAGFKSPTQGASTSLWAATSRQLDNKGGLYCENCDVANLAGGSPEERY
;
A
#
# COMPACT_ATOMS: atom_id res chain seq x y z
N MET A 1 -14.43 -11.99 11.23
CA MET A 1 -14.76 -11.17 12.42
C MET A 1 -13.73 -10.07 12.52
N ILE A 2 -14.15 -8.82 12.66
CA ILE A 2 -13.26 -7.68 12.90
C ILE A 2 -12.62 -7.93 14.27
N SER A 3 -11.31 -7.74 14.40
CA SER A 3 -10.59 -7.90 15.66
C SER A 3 -11.12 -6.90 16.70
N ASN A 4 -11.33 -7.34 17.93
CA ASN A 4 -11.62 -6.45 19.07
C ASN A 4 -10.49 -5.45 19.32
N ASP A 5 -9.33 -5.65 18.70
CA ASP A 5 -8.15 -4.78 18.76
C ASP A 5 -8.18 -3.62 17.76
N GLN A 6 -9.23 -3.54 16.90
CA GLN A 6 -9.39 -2.43 15.94
C GLN A 6 -9.82 -1.17 16.70
N LYS A 7 -8.87 -0.55 17.38
CA LYS A 7 -9.04 0.71 18.13
C LYS A 7 -7.72 1.45 18.22
N ASN A 8 -7.81 2.76 18.32
CA ASN A 8 -6.65 3.66 18.44
C ASN A 8 -5.75 3.24 19.63
N LEU A 9 -4.44 3.22 19.40
CA LEU A 9 -3.41 2.87 20.37
C LEU A 9 -2.82 4.09 21.08
N ASN A 10 -3.18 5.30 20.64
CA ASN A 10 -2.55 6.57 21.04
C ASN A 10 -1.05 6.54 20.75
N SER A 11 -0.70 6.33 19.49
CA SER A 11 0.68 6.12 19.02
C SER A 11 1.64 7.25 19.38
N GLY A 12 1.13 8.45 19.61
CA GLY A 12 1.91 9.67 19.78
C GLY A 12 2.17 10.42 18.48
N PHE A 13 1.77 9.83 17.34
CA PHE A 13 1.88 10.39 16.00
C PHE A 13 0.51 10.77 15.42
N GLY A 14 0.50 11.37 14.23
CA GLY A 14 -0.74 11.81 13.61
C GLY A 14 -0.65 11.99 12.09
N ALA A 15 -1.69 12.61 11.52
CA ALA A 15 -1.84 12.80 10.08
C ALA A 15 -0.67 13.55 9.41
N LYS A 16 0.00 14.43 10.15
CA LYS A 16 1.06 15.30 9.64
C LYS A 16 2.46 14.86 10.11
N SER A 17 2.58 13.72 10.80
CA SER A 17 3.87 13.19 11.20
C SER A 17 4.74 12.84 10.00
N GLU A 18 6.02 13.13 10.10
CA GLU A 18 7.02 12.92 9.05
C GLU A 18 7.76 11.58 9.26
N PRO A 19 8.31 10.97 8.21
CA PRO A 19 9.09 9.72 8.30
C PRO A 19 10.22 9.78 9.33
N SER A 20 10.90 10.91 9.47
CA SER A 20 11.97 11.10 10.44
C SER A 20 11.50 11.01 11.89
N GLU A 21 10.25 11.43 12.18
CA GLU A 21 9.65 11.27 13.51
C GLU A 21 9.32 9.79 13.77
N ILE A 22 8.73 9.11 12.77
CA ILE A 22 8.33 7.70 12.85
C ILE A 22 9.54 6.78 13.07
N LEU A 23 10.61 7.02 12.31
CA LEU A 23 11.82 6.19 12.33
C LEU A 23 12.90 6.70 13.28
N GLY A 24 12.62 7.76 14.03
CA GLY A 24 13.57 8.33 15.00
C GLY A 24 14.08 7.27 15.98
N GLY A 25 15.40 6.99 15.92
CA GLY A 25 16.05 5.99 16.77
C GLY A 25 15.83 4.52 16.35
N ILE A 26 15.14 4.26 15.24
CA ILE A 26 14.98 2.90 14.68
C ILE A 26 16.16 2.60 13.75
N ASN A 27 16.85 1.50 14.01
CA ASN A 27 17.92 0.99 13.16
C ASN A 27 17.43 -0.26 12.41
N LEU A 28 17.41 -0.18 11.08
CA LEU A 28 17.02 -1.28 10.18
C LEU A 28 18.21 -1.95 9.49
N SER A 29 19.44 -1.72 9.98
CA SER A 29 20.63 -2.40 9.46
C SER A 29 20.47 -3.91 9.54
N GLY A 30 20.78 -4.60 8.44
CA GLY A 30 20.60 -6.04 8.30
C GLY A 30 19.14 -6.48 8.04
N LYS A 31 18.19 -5.54 7.89
CA LYS A 31 16.83 -5.82 7.47
C LYS A 31 16.67 -5.62 5.98
N THR A 32 15.87 -6.50 5.35
CA THR A 32 15.52 -6.39 3.93
C THR A 32 14.05 -5.99 3.80
N ALA A 33 13.79 -5.01 2.95
CA ALA A 33 12.46 -4.55 2.58
C ALA A 33 12.22 -4.68 1.08
N ILE A 34 11.01 -5.04 0.67
CA ILE A 34 10.53 -4.94 -0.71
C ILE A 34 9.40 -3.90 -0.74
N VAL A 35 9.48 -2.92 -1.65
CA VAL A 35 8.45 -1.87 -1.80
C VAL A 35 7.99 -1.83 -3.25
N THR A 36 6.75 -2.26 -3.53
CA THR A 36 6.19 -2.13 -4.87
C THR A 36 5.85 -0.67 -5.17
N GLY A 37 6.17 -0.21 -6.39
CA GLY A 37 5.98 1.21 -6.74
C GLY A 37 6.84 2.17 -5.91
N GLY A 38 7.94 1.68 -5.33
CA GLY A 38 8.84 2.40 -4.44
C GLY A 38 9.66 3.51 -5.11
N TYR A 39 9.38 3.85 -6.36
CA TYR A 39 10.10 4.86 -7.14
C TYR A 39 9.21 6.05 -7.55
N SER A 40 8.00 6.15 -7.00
CA SER A 40 7.05 7.23 -7.36
C SER A 40 6.07 7.52 -6.22
N GLY A 41 5.55 8.76 -6.19
CA GLY A 41 4.55 9.17 -5.21
C GLY A 41 4.98 8.96 -3.77
N ILE A 42 4.13 8.36 -2.95
CA ILE A 42 4.49 8.03 -1.56
C ILE A 42 5.51 6.89 -1.45
N GLY A 43 5.60 6.05 -2.48
CA GLY A 43 6.54 4.92 -2.51
C GLY A 43 8.00 5.36 -2.47
N ILE A 44 8.38 6.42 -3.19
CA ILE A 44 9.76 6.92 -3.19
C ILE A 44 10.17 7.44 -1.82
N GLU A 45 9.25 8.11 -1.10
CA GLU A 45 9.51 8.60 0.25
C GLU A 45 9.60 7.44 1.27
N THR A 46 8.78 6.40 1.07
CA THR A 46 8.88 5.16 1.83
C THR A 46 10.25 4.48 1.62
N THR A 47 10.69 4.38 0.36
CA THR A 47 12.00 3.80 -0.01
C THR A 47 13.14 4.59 0.61
N ARG A 48 13.11 5.92 0.48
CA ARG A 48 14.12 6.82 1.05
C ARG A 48 14.25 6.61 2.56
N ALA A 49 13.13 6.70 3.28
CA ALA A 49 13.12 6.60 4.72
C ALA A 49 13.61 5.24 5.24
N LEU A 50 13.23 4.13 4.59
CA LEU A 50 13.72 2.79 4.94
C LEU A 50 15.22 2.65 4.68
N SER A 51 15.71 3.18 3.55
CA SER A 51 17.14 3.18 3.19
C SER A 51 17.96 4.01 4.17
N GLU A 52 17.52 5.21 4.51
CA GLU A 52 18.16 6.09 5.49
C GLU A 52 18.20 5.47 6.90
N ALA A 53 17.19 4.67 7.26
CA ALA A 53 17.18 3.89 8.50
C ALA A 53 18.08 2.64 8.46
N GLY A 54 18.73 2.35 7.33
CA GLY A 54 19.70 1.27 7.15
C GLY A 54 19.18 -0.01 6.53
N ALA A 55 17.93 -0.06 6.08
CA ALA A 55 17.39 -1.25 5.40
C ALA A 55 17.98 -1.43 3.99
N SER A 56 18.18 -2.69 3.59
CA SER A 56 18.38 -3.05 2.19
C SER A 56 17.01 -3.05 1.50
N VAL A 57 16.76 -2.09 0.59
CA VAL A 57 15.45 -1.93 -0.05
C VAL A 57 15.50 -2.41 -1.49
N ILE A 58 14.63 -3.36 -1.84
CA ILE A 58 14.47 -3.94 -3.18
C ILE A 58 13.20 -3.35 -3.82
N ILE A 59 13.33 -2.88 -5.05
CA ILE A 59 12.26 -2.21 -5.79
C ILE A 59 11.90 -2.99 -7.05
N PRO A 60 10.79 -3.72 -7.05
CA PRO A 60 10.21 -4.22 -8.30
C PRO A 60 9.54 -3.07 -9.07
N ALA A 61 9.89 -2.92 -10.33
CA ALA A 61 9.45 -1.84 -11.19
C ALA A 61 9.03 -2.36 -12.58
N ARG A 62 7.90 -1.87 -13.10
CA ARG A 62 7.49 -2.17 -14.47
C ARG A 62 8.42 -1.57 -15.51
N ARG A 63 9.06 -0.47 -15.18
CA ARG A 63 10.02 0.27 -16.02
C ARG A 63 11.29 0.51 -15.21
N PRO A 64 12.23 -0.46 -15.20
CA PRO A 64 13.43 -0.39 -14.36
C PRO A 64 14.29 0.85 -14.61
N GLU A 65 14.44 1.27 -15.86
CA GLU A 65 15.27 2.44 -16.23
C GLU A 65 14.72 3.72 -15.59
N GLU A 66 13.39 3.92 -15.61
CA GLU A 66 12.76 5.07 -14.97
C GLU A 66 12.91 5.00 -13.44
N ALA A 67 12.78 3.80 -12.88
CA ALA A 67 12.95 3.59 -11.45
C ALA A 67 14.39 3.87 -10.98
N ILE A 68 15.39 3.41 -11.74
CA ILE A 68 16.80 3.67 -11.47
C ILE A 68 17.09 5.18 -11.46
N LEU A 69 16.57 5.92 -12.45
CA LEU A 69 16.74 7.37 -12.50
C LEU A 69 16.06 8.08 -11.32
N ALA A 70 14.85 7.65 -10.96
CA ALA A 70 14.12 8.26 -9.85
C ALA A 70 14.74 7.96 -8.47
N LEU A 71 15.45 6.84 -8.34
CA LEU A 71 16.05 6.38 -7.10
C LEU A 71 17.55 6.67 -7.00
N ASP A 72 18.10 7.42 -7.95
CA ASP A 72 19.50 7.82 -7.92
C ASP A 72 19.84 8.56 -6.61
N GLY A 73 20.93 8.15 -5.97
CA GLY A 73 21.33 8.66 -4.65
C GLY A 73 20.46 8.17 -3.46
N ILE A 74 19.44 7.31 -3.67
CA ILE A 74 18.62 6.74 -2.60
C ILE A 74 19.01 5.27 -2.35
N ILE A 75 19.04 4.46 -3.40
CA ILE A 75 19.46 3.05 -3.34
C ILE A 75 20.35 2.70 -4.54
N SER A 76 21.09 1.56 -4.44
CA SER A 76 21.84 1.04 -5.59
C SER A 76 20.88 0.59 -6.70
N LYS A 77 21.28 0.84 -7.97
CA LYS A 77 20.57 0.32 -9.14
C LYS A 77 20.43 -1.22 -9.14
N ASP A 78 21.33 -1.93 -8.50
CA ASP A 78 21.33 -3.39 -8.40
C ASP A 78 20.18 -3.92 -7.52
N HIS A 79 19.46 -3.04 -6.84
CA HIS A 79 18.25 -3.34 -6.07
C HIS A 79 16.97 -3.06 -6.84
N VAL A 80 17.05 -2.65 -8.11
CA VAL A 80 15.88 -2.43 -8.96
C VAL A 80 15.73 -3.59 -9.94
N PHE A 81 14.56 -4.22 -9.93
CA PHE A 81 14.25 -5.41 -10.74
C PHE A 81 12.99 -5.18 -11.57
N GLU A 82 12.94 -5.81 -12.75
CA GLU A 82 11.73 -5.77 -13.56
C GLU A 82 10.61 -6.61 -12.93
N MET A 83 9.41 -6.02 -12.80
CA MET A 83 8.19 -6.73 -12.43
C MET A 83 6.95 -5.93 -12.81
N ASP A 84 5.98 -6.58 -13.47
CA ASP A 84 4.64 -6.06 -13.72
C ASP A 84 3.61 -6.82 -12.86
N LEU A 85 2.89 -6.09 -12.00
CA LEU A 85 1.85 -6.65 -11.13
C LEU A 85 0.62 -7.15 -11.90
N SER A 86 0.44 -6.76 -13.15
CA SER A 86 -0.64 -7.25 -14.02
C SER A 86 -0.30 -8.56 -14.74
N ASP A 87 0.95 -9.02 -14.65
CA ASP A 87 1.47 -10.24 -15.28
C ASP A 87 2.02 -11.22 -14.21
N LEU A 88 1.30 -12.31 -13.98
CA LEU A 88 1.69 -13.32 -12.98
C LEU A 88 3.04 -13.97 -13.27
N GLU A 89 3.38 -14.17 -14.54
CA GLU A 89 4.68 -14.74 -14.91
C GLU A 89 5.81 -13.73 -14.65
N SER A 90 5.56 -12.43 -14.82
CA SER A 90 6.51 -11.39 -14.43
C SER A 90 6.77 -11.40 -12.92
N ILE A 91 5.72 -11.57 -12.10
CA ILE A 91 5.87 -11.70 -10.65
C ILE A 91 6.72 -12.92 -10.29
N LYS A 92 6.46 -14.07 -10.90
CA LYS A 92 7.25 -15.30 -10.66
C LYS A 92 8.70 -15.14 -11.09
N ARG A 93 8.97 -14.50 -12.24
CA ARG A 93 10.36 -14.20 -12.66
C ARG A 93 11.07 -13.36 -11.62
N PHE A 94 10.46 -12.26 -11.17
CA PHE A 94 11.01 -11.41 -10.12
C PHE A 94 11.29 -12.18 -8.83
N THR A 95 10.30 -12.91 -8.31
CA THR A 95 10.48 -13.64 -7.05
C THR A 95 11.57 -14.70 -7.14
N ASN A 96 11.71 -15.39 -8.28
CA ASN A 96 12.79 -16.35 -8.49
C ASN A 96 14.19 -15.71 -8.51
N LEU A 97 14.31 -14.45 -8.96
CA LEU A 97 15.58 -13.71 -8.92
C LEU A 97 15.98 -13.34 -7.49
N VAL A 98 15.03 -12.95 -6.65
CA VAL A 98 15.32 -12.42 -5.31
C VAL A 98 15.31 -13.47 -4.20
N LYS A 99 14.67 -14.62 -4.40
CA LYS A 99 14.54 -15.69 -3.39
C LYS A 99 15.88 -16.23 -2.88
N ASN A 100 16.89 -16.30 -3.74
CA ASN A 100 18.20 -16.81 -3.34
C ASN A 100 18.86 -15.85 -2.35
N ASN A 101 19.03 -16.30 -1.10
CA ASN A 101 19.55 -15.51 0.02
C ASN A 101 18.62 -14.42 0.57
N LEU A 102 17.33 -14.45 0.28
CA LEU A 102 16.36 -13.51 0.82
C LEU A 102 15.96 -13.89 2.25
N SER A 103 16.18 -12.97 3.18
CA SER A 103 15.51 -12.95 4.49
C SER A 103 14.67 -11.68 4.55
N LEU A 104 13.39 -11.79 4.19
CA LEU A 104 12.51 -10.64 4.02
C LEU A 104 11.88 -10.24 5.35
N ASN A 105 12.13 -9.02 5.79
CA ASN A 105 11.57 -8.48 7.04
C ASN A 105 10.32 -7.62 6.80
N ILE A 106 10.28 -6.87 5.69
CA ILE A 106 9.23 -5.91 5.40
C ILE A 106 8.81 -6.05 3.93
N LEU A 107 7.53 -6.32 3.69
CA LEU A 107 6.92 -6.25 2.37
C LEU A 107 5.89 -5.13 2.37
N ILE A 108 6.09 -4.11 1.53
CA ILE A 108 5.13 -3.00 1.37
C ILE A 108 4.51 -3.09 -0.02
N ASN A 109 3.28 -3.59 -0.07
CA ASN A 109 2.42 -3.65 -1.23
C ASN A 109 1.81 -2.25 -1.48
N ASN A 110 2.64 -1.33 -2.02
CA ASN A 110 2.31 0.08 -2.16
C ASN A 110 1.83 0.46 -3.57
N ALA A 111 2.29 -0.21 -4.61
CA ALA A 111 1.91 0.13 -5.98
C ALA A 111 0.39 0.13 -6.17
N GLY A 112 -0.10 0.99 -7.06
CA GLY A 112 -1.51 1.03 -7.39
C GLY A 112 -1.84 1.91 -8.57
N ILE A 113 -3.03 1.69 -9.08
CA ILE A 113 -3.69 2.53 -10.07
C ILE A 113 -5.09 2.89 -9.57
N MET A 114 -5.61 4.03 -9.99
CA MET A 114 -6.87 4.56 -9.49
C MET A 114 -7.70 5.18 -10.60
N ALA A 115 -8.98 4.85 -10.62
CA ALA A 115 -9.98 5.46 -11.50
C ALA A 115 -9.55 5.50 -12.98
N CYS A 116 -8.81 4.49 -13.42
CA CYS A 116 -8.38 4.38 -14.81
C CYS A 116 -9.57 4.00 -15.72
N PRO A 117 -9.48 4.32 -17.04
CA PRO A 117 -10.42 3.80 -18.02
C PRO A 117 -10.51 2.27 -17.97
N GLU A 118 -11.67 1.73 -18.40
CA GLU A 118 -11.84 0.28 -18.49
C GLU A 118 -10.69 -0.36 -19.27
N SER A 119 -10.08 -1.33 -18.63
CA SER A 119 -9.00 -2.12 -19.22
C SER A 119 -8.92 -3.49 -18.54
N LYS A 120 -8.54 -4.48 -19.32
CA LYS A 120 -8.39 -5.87 -18.85
C LYS A 120 -6.94 -6.33 -19.02
N THR A 121 -6.50 -7.22 -18.15
CA THR A 121 -5.24 -7.95 -18.33
C THR A 121 -5.38 -8.98 -19.46
N SER A 122 -4.27 -9.63 -19.83
CA SER A 122 -4.28 -10.76 -20.79
C SER A 122 -5.15 -11.93 -20.32
N ASN A 123 -5.39 -12.05 -19.01
CA ASN A 123 -6.27 -13.06 -18.41
C ASN A 123 -7.75 -12.62 -18.37
N GLY A 124 -8.10 -11.45 -18.92
CA GLY A 124 -9.46 -10.91 -18.89
C GLY A 124 -9.88 -10.30 -17.55
N TRP A 125 -8.95 -10.10 -16.63
CA TRP A 125 -9.24 -9.51 -15.31
C TRP A 125 -9.30 -7.99 -15.38
N ASP A 126 -10.16 -7.40 -14.56
CA ASP A 126 -10.18 -5.95 -14.36
C ASP A 126 -8.78 -5.46 -13.95
N LEU A 127 -8.27 -4.42 -14.63
CA LEU A 127 -6.89 -3.97 -14.44
C LEU A 127 -6.64 -3.40 -13.05
N GLN A 128 -7.61 -2.66 -12.47
CA GLN A 128 -7.44 -2.11 -11.13
C GLN A 128 -7.40 -3.22 -10.07
N PHE A 129 -8.31 -4.19 -10.19
CA PHE A 129 -8.34 -5.34 -9.29
C PHE A 129 -7.09 -6.22 -9.46
N ALA A 130 -6.64 -6.43 -10.69
CA ALA A 130 -5.43 -7.20 -10.98
C ALA A 130 -4.18 -6.56 -10.36
N VAL A 131 -3.93 -5.28 -10.62
CA VAL A 131 -2.73 -4.58 -10.15
C VAL A 131 -2.77 -4.34 -8.64
N ASN A 132 -3.90 -3.80 -8.13
CA ASN A 132 -3.97 -3.38 -6.73
C ASN A 132 -4.08 -4.55 -5.76
N HIS A 133 -4.68 -5.67 -6.19
CA HIS A 133 -4.95 -6.79 -5.29
C HIS A 133 -4.33 -8.10 -5.77
N ILE A 134 -4.72 -8.65 -6.94
CA ILE A 134 -4.29 -10.01 -7.34
C ILE A 134 -2.76 -10.09 -7.46
N GLY A 135 -2.12 -9.09 -8.09
CA GLY A 135 -0.67 -9.07 -8.22
C GLY A 135 0.06 -9.06 -6.89
N HIS A 136 -0.42 -8.25 -5.94
CA HIS A 136 0.14 -8.22 -4.59
C HIS A 136 -0.16 -9.50 -3.78
N PHE A 137 -1.34 -10.09 -3.98
CA PHE A 137 -1.67 -11.38 -3.39
C PHE A 137 -0.67 -12.46 -3.85
N VAL A 138 -0.43 -12.56 -5.16
CA VAL A 138 0.51 -13.55 -5.73
C VAL A 138 1.94 -13.23 -5.29
N LEU A 139 2.37 -11.97 -5.34
CA LEU A 139 3.70 -11.56 -4.86
C LEU A 139 3.92 -11.97 -3.39
N THR A 140 2.95 -11.67 -2.54
CA THR A 140 3.02 -12.04 -1.11
C THR A 140 3.07 -13.55 -0.92
N HIS A 141 2.23 -14.30 -1.65
CA HIS A 141 2.21 -15.76 -1.60
C HIS A 141 3.55 -16.37 -2.01
N GLU A 142 4.16 -15.86 -3.07
CA GLU A 142 5.46 -16.31 -3.56
C GLU A 142 6.63 -16.00 -2.60
N LEU A 143 6.49 -14.97 -1.76
CA LEU A 143 7.55 -14.52 -0.85
C LEU A 143 7.34 -14.95 0.61
N ILE A 144 6.16 -15.44 0.99
CA ILE A 144 5.79 -15.66 2.38
C ILE A 144 6.72 -16.61 3.15
N ASP A 145 7.21 -17.66 2.47
CA ASP A 145 8.12 -18.64 3.08
C ASP A 145 9.57 -18.13 3.22
N PHE A 146 9.89 -16.99 2.60
CA PHE A 146 11.18 -16.31 2.69
C PHE A 146 11.16 -15.14 3.69
N MET A 147 10.04 -14.92 4.36
CA MET A 147 9.93 -13.91 5.41
C MET A 147 10.63 -14.38 6.68
N ASP A 148 11.27 -13.43 7.38
CA ASP A 148 12.02 -13.68 8.62
C ASP A 148 11.08 -14.01 9.79
N GLN A 149 10.80 -15.30 9.96
CA GLN A 149 9.94 -15.77 11.04
C GLN A 149 10.61 -15.70 12.41
N SER A 150 11.95 -15.71 12.46
CA SER A 150 12.71 -15.72 13.71
C SER A 150 12.69 -14.36 14.42
N ASN A 151 12.82 -13.28 13.66
CA ASN A 151 12.82 -11.92 14.18
C ASN A 151 11.51 -11.18 13.93
N GLY A 152 10.55 -11.85 13.31
CA GLY A 152 9.29 -11.27 12.88
C GLY A 152 9.37 -10.51 11.56
N ALA A 153 8.30 -10.59 10.79
CA ALA A 153 8.16 -9.89 9.54
C ALA A 153 6.80 -9.20 9.42
N ARG A 154 6.71 -8.19 8.57
CA ARG A 154 5.49 -7.42 8.37
C ARG A 154 5.13 -7.25 6.90
N VAL A 155 3.86 -7.43 6.59
CA VAL A 155 3.27 -7.17 5.28
C VAL A 155 2.33 -5.98 5.40
N ILE A 156 2.64 -4.91 4.69
CA ILE A 156 1.89 -3.67 4.69
C ILE A 156 1.18 -3.54 3.34
N ASN A 157 -0.14 -3.49 3.35
CA ASN A 157 -0.96 -3.44 2.15
C ASN A 157 -1.67 -2.08 2.05
N LEU A 158 -1.38 -1.30 1.01
CA LEU A 158 -1.97 0.02 0.86
C LEU A 158 -3.42 -0.07 0.39
N SER A 159 -4.32 0.11 1.33
CA SER A 159 -5.74 0.32 1.11
C SER A 159 -6.06 1.81 0.89
N SER A 160 -7.29 2.21 1.09
CA SER A 160 -7.81 3.58 0.94
C SER A 160 -9.17 3.69 1.61
N THR A 161 -9.61 4.91 1.96
CA THR A 161 -11.02 5.19 2.27
C THR A 161 -11.97 4.80 1.14
N ALA A 162 -11.46 4.62 -0.07
CA ALA A 162 -12.23 4.13 -1.21
C ALA A 162 -12.79 2.70 -1.02
N HIS A 163 -12.31 1.94 -0.04
CA HIS A 163 -12.96 0.66 0.33
C HIS A 163 -14.43 0.85 0.75
N LYS A 164 -14.83 2.07 1.11
CA LYS A 164 -16.22 2.43 1.41
C LYS A 164 -17.09 2.63 0.15
N PHE A 165 -16.49 2.75 -1.03
CA PHE A 165 -17.21 2.96 -2.29
C PHE A 165 -17.80 1.66 -2.83
N SER A 166 -17.22 0.52 -2.51
CA SER A 166 -17.70 -0.79 -2.97
C SER A 166 -17.26 -1.90 -2.03
N GLY A 167 -18.17 -2.86 -1.78
CA GLY A 167 -17.80 -4.20 -1.32
C GLY A 167 -17.19 -5.02 -2.43
N MET A 168 -17.24 -6.35 -2.27
CA MET A 168 -16.84 -7.29 -3.32
C MET A 168 -18.02 -7.55 -4.27
N CYS A 169 -17.82 -7.32 -5.55
CA CYS A 169 -18.81 -7.55 -6.61
C CYS A 169 -18.77 -9.04 -7.04
N TRP A 170 -19.23 -9.94 -6.18
CA TRP A 170 -19.07 -11.39 -6.38
C TRP A 170 -19.68 -11.91 -7.67
N ASP A 171 -20.78 -11.30 -8.15
CA ASP A 171 -21.48 -11.72 -9.36
C ASP A 171 -20.78 -11.26 -10.66
N ASP A 172 -19.94 -10.23 -10.57
CA ASP A 172 -19.17 -9.68 -11.71
C ASP A 172 -17.83 -9.09 -11.24
N ILE A 173 -16.99 -9.91 -10.64
CA ILE A 173 -15.74 -9.50 -9.99
C ILE A 173 -14.75 -8.77 -10.92
N HIS A 174 -14.90 -8.99 -12.22
CA HIS A 174 -14.06 -8.38 -13.25
C HIS A 174 -14.80 -7.37 -14.14
N PHE A 175 -16.01 -6.96 -13.77
CA PHE A 175 -16.78 -5.96 -14.50
C PHE A 175 -16.94 -6.30 -15.99
N MET A 176 -17.39 -7.52 -16.28
CA MET A 176 -17.61 -8.00 -17.65
C MET A 176 -18.87 -7.43 -18.27
N ASN A 177 -19.86 -7.06 -17.43
CA ASN A 177 -21.16 -6.55 -17.87
C ASN A 177 -21.24 -5.02 -17.82
N SER A 178 -20.63 -4.40 -16.81
CA SER A 178 -20.61 -2.95 -16.66
C SER A 178 -19.40 -2.51 -15.83
N TYR A 179 -18.75 -1.43 -16.25
CA TYR A 179 -17.59 -0.89 -15.57
C TYR A 179 -17.86 0.50 -15.00
N ASP A 180 -17.59 0.64 -13.71
CA ASP A 180 -17.44 1.94 -13.06
C ASP A 180 -16.06 2.03 -12.41
N LYS A 181 -15.30 3.04 -12.77
CA LYS A 181 -13.90 3.20 -12.35
C LYS A 181 -13.72 3.35 -10.84
N TRP A 182 -14.71 3.92 -10.14
CA TRP A 182 -14.65 4.12 -8.70
C TRP A 182 -15.11 2.88 -7.93
N VAL A 183 -16.12 2.16 -8.46
CA VAL A 183 -16.55 0.87 -7.92
C VAL A 183 -15.42 -0.16 -8.04
N SER A 184 -14.75 -0.23 -9.22
CA SER A 184 -13.59 -1.11 -9.44
C SER A 184 -12.45 -0.77 -8.49
N TYR A 185 -12.10 0.52 -8.35
CA TYR A 185 -11.09 0.96 -7.40
C TYR A 185 -11.48 0.60 -5.96
N GLY A 186 -12.71 0.90 -5.56
CA GLY A 186 -13.26 0.58 -4.24
C GLY A 186 -13.17 -0.91 -3.93
N GLN A 187 -13.65 -1.78 -4.84
CA GLN A 187 -13.54 -3.22 -4.72
C GLN A 187 -12.08 -3.66 -4.50
N SER A 188 -11.15 -3.13 -5.28
CA SER A 188 -9.73 -3.48 -5.12
C SER A 188 -9.18 -3.14 -3.74
N LYS A 189 -9.62 -2.02 -3.14
CA LYS A 189 -9.20 -1.59 -1.80
C LYS A 189 -9.92 -2.34 -0.66
N THR A 190 -11.15 -2.76 -0.89
CA THR A 190 -11.86 -3.70 0.00
C THR A 190 -11.15 -5.06 0.03
N ALA A 191 -10.81 -5.62 -1.14
CA ALA A 191 -10.07 -6.86 -1.24
C ALA A 191 -8.71 -6.78 -0.54
N THR A 192 -7.98 -5.67 -0.69
CA THR A 192 -6.70 -5.42 -0.01
C THR A 192 -6.86 -5.42 1.52
N SER A 193 -7.94 -4.82 2.05
CA SER A 193 -8.22 -4.81 3.49
C SER A 193 -8.56 -6.21 4.01
N LEU A 194 -9.41 -6.96 3.30
CA LEU A 194 -9.77 -8.34 3.65
C LEU A 194 -8.54 -9.27 3.58
N PHE A 195 -7.70 -9.09 2.58
CA PHE A 195 -6.44 -9.84 2.43
C PHE A 195 -5.53 -9.63 3.64
N SER A 196 -5.40 -8.39 4.13
CA SER A 196 -4.56 -8.11 5.30
C SER A 196 -5.03 -8.84 6.56
N ILE A 197 -6.35 -8.91 6.77
CA ILE A 197 -6.95 -9.62 7.90
C ILE A 197 -6.69 -11.13 7.80
N GLU A 198 -6.95 -11.70 6.63
CA GLU A 198 -6.81 -13.15 6.43
C GLU A 198 -5.35 -13.58 6.43
N LEU A 199 -4.45 -12.77 5.88
CA LEU A 199 -3.01 -13.02 5.90
C LEU A 199 -2.49 -13.07 7.34
N ASP A 200 -2.84 -12.09 8.17
CA ASP A 200 -2.46 -12.09 9.59
C ASP A 200 -3.00 -13.32 10.32
N ARG A 201 -4.28 -13.64 10.11
CA ARG A 201 -4.93 -14.80 10.73
C ARG A 201 -4.18 -16.11 10.43
N ARG A 202 -3.67 -16.26 9.19
CA ARG A 202 -2.97 -17.48 8.74
C ARG A 202 -1.52 -17.56 9.22
N PHE A 203 -0.84 -16.41 9.32
CA PHE A 203 0.60 -16.42 9.48
C PHE A 203 1.11 -15.80 10.79
N LYS A 204 0.23 -15.32 11.67
CA LYS A 204 0.62 -14.78 12.98
C LYS A 204 1.43 -15.76 13.84
N GLU A 205 1.12 -17.05 13.78
CA GLU A 205 1.85 -18.09 14.51
C GLU A 205 3.27 -18.33 13.93
N LYS A 206 3.51 -17.89 12.70
CA LYS A 206 4.82 -17.84 12.05
C LYS A 206 5.53 -16.48 12.27
N ASN A 207 5.05 -15.66 13.20
CA ASN A 207 5.58 -14.34 13.49
C ASN A 207 5.57 -13.39 12.28
N ILE A 208 4.59 -13.55 11.38
CA ILE A 208 4.35 -12.66 10.24
C ILE A 208 3.04 -11.92 10.51
N ARG A 209 3.12 -10.60 10.58
CA ARG A 209 1.96 -9.75 10.85
C ARG A 209 1.59 -8.95 9.60
N SER A 210 0.29 -8.71 9.42
CA SER A 210 -0.19 -7.98 8.24
C SER A 210 -1.13 -6.84 8.62
N PHE A 211 -1.03 -5.73 7.87
CA PHE A 211 -1.79 -4.51 8.11
C PHE A 211 -2.32 -3.93 6.81
N ALA A 212 -3.56 -3.45 6.82
CA ALA A 212 -4.09 -2.57 5.80
C ALA A 212 -3.81 -1.12 6.18
N VAL A 213 -3.34 -0.30 5.24
CA VAL A 213 -2.94 1.09 5.52
C VAL A 213 -3.68 2.05 4.59
N HIS A 214 -4.33 3.07 5.17
CA HIS A 214 -4.76 4.25 4.45
C HIS A 214 -3.72 5.37 4.60
N PRO A 215 -3.08 5.80 3.51
CA PRO A 215 -2.02 6.80 3.58
C PRO A 215 -2.54 8.24 3.79
N GLY A 216 -3.82 8.48 3.55
CA GLY A 216 -4.47 9.80 3.51
C GLY A 216 -4.79 10.25 2.08
N GLY A 217 -5.30 11.45 1.93
CA GLY A 217 -5.38 12.14 0.64
C GLY A 217 -4.04 12.79 0.32
N ILE A 218 -3.45 12.47 -0.81
CA ILE A 218 -2.14 12.98 -1.26
C ILE A 218 -2.20 13.21 -2.77
N PHE A 219 -1.74 14.36 -3.26
CA PHE A 219 -1.54 14.56 -4.69
C PHE A 219 -0.26 13.85 -5.14
N THR A 220 -0.42 12.87 -6.04
CA THR A 220 0.65 12.05 -6.58
C THR A 220 0.31 11.66 -8.04
N PRO A 221 1.20 11.00 -8.79
CA PRO A 221 0.85 10.44 -10.09
C PRO A 221 -0.30 9.42 -10.08
N LEU A 222 -0.84 9.05 -8.91
CA LEU A 222 -2.00 8.17 -8.80
C LEU A 222 -3.25 8.79 -9.45
N GLN A 223 -3.39 10.14 -9.39
CA GLN A 223 -4.51 10.88 -9.97
C GLN A 223 -4.41 11.11 -11.50
N ARG A 224 -3.42 10.57 -12.19
CA ARG A 224 -3.15 10.82 -13.62
C ARG A 224 -4.31 10.52 -14.59
N HIS A 225 -5.30 9.75 -14.15
CA HIS A 225 -6.49 9.41 -14.93
C HIS A 225 -7.72 10.28 -14.61
N LEU A 226 -7.60 11.18 -13.64
CA LEU A 226 -8.67 12.10 -13.30
C LEU A 226 -8.57 13.38 -14.10
N GLN A 227 -9.69 13.84 -14.63
CA GLN A 227 -9.80 15.15 -15.26
C GLN A 227 -9.95 16.23 -14.19
N GLN A 228 -9.58 17.48 -14.54
CA GLN A 228 -9.68 18.60 -13.59
C GLN A 228 -11.11 18.79 -13.09
N GLU A 229 -12.09 18.64 -13.97
CA GLU A 229 -13.52 18.79 -13.67
C GLU A 229 -13.98 17.78 -12.60
N GLU A 230 -13.47 16.54 -12.65
CA GLU A 230 -13.76 15.52 -11.65
C GLU A 230 -13.16 15.90 -10.29
N MET A 231 -11.91 16.38 -10.30
CA MET A 231 -11.25 16.83 -9.05
C MET A 231 -11.94 18.06 -8.45
N VAL A 232 -12.49 18.93 -9.28
CA VAL A 232 -13.33 20.06 -8.85
C VAL A 232 -14.65 19.56 -8.25
N ALA A 233 -15.32 18.62 -8.90
CA ALA A 233 -16.57 18.04 -8.40
C ALA A 233 -16.36 17.30 -7.06
N MET A 234 -15.20 16.71 -6.83
CA MET A 234 -14.81 16.08 -5.56
C MET A 234 -14.40 17.11 -4.48
N GLY A 235 -14.36 18.39 -4.81
CA GLY A 235 -13.93 19.45 -3.90
C GLY A 235 -12.42 19.45 -3.61
N TRP A 236 -11.60 18.80 -4.44
CA TRP A 236 -10.13 18.79 -4.30
C TRP A 236 -9.49 20.02 -4.93
N LEU A 237 -10.02 20.45 -6.07
CA LEU A 237 -9.57 21.64 -6.77
C LEU A 237 -10.68 22.69 -6.81
N LYS A 238 -10.29 23.94 -7.00
CA LYS A 238 -11.16 25.04 -7.42
C LYS A 238 -11.28 25.05 -8.94
N ALA A 239 -12.23 25.81 -9.49
CA ALA A 239 -12.45 25.92 -10.92
C ALA A 239 -11.21 26.42 -11.69
N ASP A 240 -10.35 27.20 -11.05
CA ASP A 240 -9.08 27.70 -11.60
C ASP A 240 -7.93 26.67 -11.55
N GLY A 241 -8.19 25.44 -11.08
CA GLY A 241 -7.21 24.37 -10.93
C GLY A 241 -6.36 24.46 -9.66
N SER A 242 -6.52 25.48 -8.85
CA SER A 242 -5.82 25.60 -7.55
C SER A 242 -6.44 24.66 -6.51
N LEU A 243 -5.66 24.33 -5.47
CA LEU A 243 -6.15 23.51 -4.36
C LEU A 243 -7.32 24.20 -3.63
N SER A 244 -8.37 23.43 -3.36
CA SER A 244 -9.45 23.90 -2.50
C SER A 244 -9.00 24.05 -1.05
N GLU A 245 -9.74 24.77 -0.23
CA GLU A 245 -9.44 24.88 1.21
C GLU A 245 -9.58 23.53 1.93
N LEU A 246 -10.52 22.68 1.47
CA LEU A 246 -10.66 21.32 1.96
C LEU A 246 -9.40 20.48 1.69
N ALA A 247 -8.88 20.55 0.46
CA ALA A 247 -7.67 19.81 0.10
C ALA A 247 -6.43 20.34 0.85
N LYS A 248 -6.28 21.66 0.99
CA LYS A 248 -5.19 22.28 1.77
C LYS A 248 -5.19 21.84 3.24
N ALA A 249 -6.37 21.73 3.84
CA ALA A 249 -6.51 21.31 5.24
C ALA A 249 -6.32 19.80 5.41
N GLY A 250 -6.91 18.99 4.51
CA GLY A 250 -7.02 17.53 4.66
C GLY A 250 -5.90 16.73 4.00
N PHE A 251 -5.32 17.22 2.90
CA PHE A 251 -4.29 16.45 2.17
C PHE A 251 -2.93 16.55 2.87
N LYS A 252 -2.16 15.50 2.66
CA LYS A 252 -0.80 15.34 3.18
C LYS A 252 0.23 15.60 2.09
N SER A 253 1.46 15.89 2.48
CA SER A 253 2.62 15.80 1.57
C SER A 253 2.89 14.33 1.21
N PRO A 254 3.64 14.04 0.13
CA PRO A 254 4.09 12.67 -0.16
C PRO A 254 4.88 12.03 0.99
N THR A 255 5.71 12.80 1.71
CA THR A 255 6.45 12.36 2.88
C THR A 255 5.50 11.93 4.00
N GLN A 256 4.56 12.79 4.39
CA GLN A 256 3.52 12.47 5.38
C GLN A 256 2.65 11.28 4.97
N GLY A 257 2.43 11.10 3.65
CA GLY A 257 1.73 9.94 3.11
C GLY A 257 2.45 8.61 3.35
N ALA A 258 3.78 8.60 3.38
CA ALA A 258 4.60 7.43 3.68
C ALA A 258 4.56 7.02 5.16
N SER A 259 4.34 7.97 6.06
CA SER A 259 4.53 7.80 7.50
C SER A 259 3.67 6.69 8.12
N THR A 260 2.41 6.51 7.69
CA THR A 260 1.57 5.43 8.22
C THR A 260 2.08 4.04 7.82
N SER A 261 2.59 3.89 6.59
CA SER A 261 3.20 2.63 6.14
C SER A 261 4.48 2.32 6.92
N LEU A 262 5.31 3.33 7.16
CA LEU A 262 6.54 3.20 7.96
C LEU A 262 6.22 2.85 9.41
N TRP A 263 5.24 3.51 10.02
CA TRP A 263 4.78 3.19 11.36
C TRP A 263 4.25 1.76 11.48
N ALA A 264 3.39 1.34 10.56
CA ALA A 264 2.86 -0.01 10.53
C ALA A 264 3.97 -1.06 10.31
N ALA A 265 5.02 -0.71 9.55
CA ALA A 265 6.15 -1.59 9.28
C ALA A 265 7.13 -1.72 10.45
N THR A 266 7.23 -0.71 11.35
CA THR A 266 8.35 -0.63 12.29
C THR A 266 7.96 -0.43 13.75
N SER A 267 6.73 0.03 14.04
CA SER A 267 6.32 0.35 15.41
C SER A 267 6.26 -0.88 16.30
N ARG A 268 6.90 -0.80 17.48
CA ARG A 268 6.83 -1.83 18.51
C ARG A 268 5.45 -1.92 19.18
N GLN A 269 4.63 -0.87 19.08
CA GLN A 269 3.24 -0.91 19.58
C GLN A 269 2.38 -1.94 18.84
N LEU A 270 2.83 -2.37 17.66
CA LEU A 270 2.19 -3.38 16.83
C LEU A 270 2.82 -4.78 16.96
N ASP A 271 3.81 -4.96 17.81
CA ASP A 271 4.31 -6.29 18.13
C ASP A 271 3.16 -7.14 18.68
N ASN A 272 3.00 -8.35 18.19
CA ASN A 272 1.89 -9.26 18.50
C ASN A 272 0.48 -8.80 18.08
N LYS A 273 0.36 -7.71 17.30
CA LYS A 273 -0.89 -7.23 16.72
C LYS A 273 -0.86 -7.38 15.19
N GLY A 274 -2.03 -7.53 14.57
CA GLY A 274 -2.15 -7.54 13.12
C GLY A 274 -3.58 -7.82 12.66
N GLY A 275 -3.79 -7.86 11.35
CA GLY A 275 -5.11 -7.89 10.78
C GLY A 275 -5.87 -6.58 11.01
N LEU A 276 -5.15 -5.47 11.20
CA LEU A 276 -5.69 -4.18 11.59
C LEU A 276 -5.62 -3.19 10.41
N TYR A 277 -6.58 -2.28 10.38
CA TYR A 277 -6.60 -1.13 9.48
C TYR A 277 -5.96 0.06 10.18
N CYS A 278 -4.96 0.66 9.55
CA CYS A 278 -4.17 1.76 10.10
C CYS A 278 -4.33 3.03 9.26
N GLU A 279 -4.46 4.16 9.93
CA GLU A 279 -4.46 5.49 9.33
C GLU A 279 -3.83 6.51 10.27
N ASN A 280 -3.29 7.59 9.73
CA ASN A 280 -2.71 8.68 10.52
C ASN A 280 -1.67 8.22 11.57
N CYS A 281 -0.86 7.21 11.21
CA CYS A 281 0.17 6.60 12.06
C CYS A 281 -0.39 5.98 13.35
N ASP A 282 -1.62 5.46 13.30
CA ASP A 282 -2.24 4.72 14.38
C ASP A 282 -3.20 3.65 13.83
N VAL A 283 -3.72 2.80 14.71
CA VAL A 283 -4.84 1.91 14.38
C VAL A 283 -6.12 2.75 14.29
N ALA A 284 -6.84 2.63 13.18
CA ALA A 284 -8.10 3.33 13.01
C ALA A 284 -9.16 2.84 13.98
N ASN A 285 -9.97 3.73 14.50
CA ASN A 285 -11.16 3.34 15.23
C ASN A 285 -12.20 2.72 14.29
N LEU A 286 -13.00 1.80 14.81
CA LEU A 286 -14.19 1.36 14.10
C LEU A 286 -15.10 2.57 13.87
N ALA A 287 -15.66 2.67 12.66
CA ALA A 287 -16.68 3.66 12.40
C ALA A 287 -17.85 3.40 13.36
N GLY A 288 -18.23 4.43 14.11
CA GLY A 288 -19.48 4.42 14.89
C GLY A 288 -20.68 4.43 13.95
N GLY A 289 -21.83 3.94 14.43
CA GLY A 289 -23.08 3.99 13.69
C GLY A 289 -23.71 2.63 13.43
N SER A 290 -24.93 2.65 12.90
CA SER A 290 -25.62 1.45 12.43
C SER A 290 -24.87 0.79 11.29
N PRO A 291 -25.13 -0.48 10.95
CA PRO A 291 -24.56 -1.10 9.75
C PRO A 291 -24.77 -0.27 8.47
N GLU A 292 -25.87 0.49 8.40
CA GLU A 292 -26.24 1.36 7.28
C GLU A 292 -25.38 2.64 7.22
N GLU A 293 -24.83 3.10 8.36
CA GLU A 293 -23.94 4.28 8.44
C GLU A 293 -22.46 3.94 8.26
N ARG A 294 -22.13 2.65 8.15
CA ARG A 294 -20.75 2.17 7.98
C ARG A 294 -20.29 2.04 6.52
N TYR A 295 -21.22 2.31 5.58
CA TYR A 295 -20.98 2.24 4.14
C TYR A 295 -21.14 3.60 3.47
#